data_2b8abef74cc2abda9afa71e3bc9c36d2
#
_entry.id   2b8abef74cc2abda9afa71e3bc9c36d2
#
_cell.length_a   1.000
_cell.length_b   1.000
_cell.length_c   1.000
_cell.angle_alpha   90.00
_cell.angle_beta   90.00
_cell.angle_gamma   90.00
#
_symmetry.space_group_name_H-M   'P 1'
#
loop_
_entity.id
_entity.type
_entity.pdbx_description
1 polymer ?
#
loop_
_entity_poly.entity_id
_entity_poly.type
_entity_poly.pdbx_seq_one_letter_code
_entity_poly.pdbx_strand_id
1 'polypeptide(L)'
;MLRRQHIYLPGGTYYVVRRTHLPRPVFSQPDDYALIEGLVPTALKRTGSRLLGYCWMADAIHLALQIDVMPIGNFMRHLTSHYAQHVHRQPKRGIGSAFFRAR
;
A
#
# COMPACT_ATOMS: atom_id res chain seq x y z
N MET A 1 -25.87 -10.58 -2.11
CA MET A 1 -25.08 -9.74 -2.98
C MET A 1 -23.85 -10.47 -3.50
N LEU A 2 -23.66 -10.34 -4.76
CA LEU A 2 -22.53 -11.01 -5.38
C LEU A 2 -21.25 -10.22 -5.14
N ARG A 3 -20.31 -10.83 -4.47
CA ARG A 3 -19.04 -10.19 -4.19
C ARG A 3 -18.11 -10.37 -5.38
N ARG A 4 -17.48 -9.30 -5.79
CA ARG A 4 -16.51 -9.37 -6.86
C ARG A 4 -15.31 -10.19 -6.42
N GLN A 5 -14.94 -11.14 -7.23
CA GLN A 5 -13.73 -11.89 -6.99
C GLN A 5 -12.56 -11.23 -7.68
N HIS A 6 -11.43 -11.22 -7.00
CA HIS A 6 -10.21 -10.67 -7.56
C HIS A 6 -9.38 -11.81 -8.10
N ILE A 7 -9.33 -11.88 -9.42
CA ILE A 7 -8.56 -12.92 -10.11
C ILE A 7 -7.26 -12.30 -10.58
N TYR A 8 -6.16 -12.82 -10.08
CA TYR A 8 -4.85 -12.30 -10.41
C TYR A 8 -4.05 -13.36 -11.13
N LEU A 9 -3.64 -13.05 -12.35
CA LEU A 9 -2.89 -13.98 -13.16
C LEU A 9 -1.40 -13.78 -12.95
N PRO A 10 -0.64 -14.85 -12.78
CA PRO A 10 0.81 -14.73 -12.66
C PRO A 10 1.39 -13.98 -13.85
N GLY A 11 2.29 -13.05 -13.56
CA GLY A 11 2.88 -12.21 -14.60
C GLY A 11 2.02 -11.04 -15.03
N GLY A 12 0.82 -10.92 -14.48
CA GLY A 12 -0.09 -9.84 -14.86
C GLY A 12 0.30 -8.49 -14.27
N THR A 13 -0.13 -7.44 -14.95
CA THR A 13 0.11 -6.07 -14.51
C THR A 13 -1.19 -5.47 -14.02
N TYR A 14 -1.14 -4.84 -12.85
CA TYR A 14 -2.34 -4.31 -12.21
C TYR A 14 -2.11 -2.92 -11.68
N TYR A 15 -3.15 -2.11 -11.76
CA TYR A 15 -3.17 -0.78 -11.19
C TYR A 15 -3.99 -0.83 -9.91
N VAL A 16 -3.39 -0.38 -8.81
CA VAL A 16 -4.01 -0.48 -7.49
C VAL A 16 -4.06 0.89 -6.85
N VAL A 17 -5.18 1.19 -6.22
CA VAL A 17 -5.36 2.42 -5.44
C VAL A 17 -5.77 2.02 -4.03
N ARG A 18 -5.12 2.64 -3.05
CA ARG A 18 -5.51 2.49 -1.65
C ARG A 18 -5.74 3.86 -1.05
N ARG A 19 -6.90 4.04 -0.45
CA ARG A 19 -7.25 5.29 0.22
C ARG A 19 -7.23 5.10 1.72
N THR A 20 -7.14 6.20 2.45
CA THR A 20 -7.23 6.14 3.90
C THR A 20 -8.63 5.73 4.33
N HIS A 21 -8.72 5.07 5.48
CA HIS A 21 -9.99 4.64 6.02
C HIS A 21 -10.80 5.82 6.55
N LEU A 22 -10.15 6.76 7.19
CA LEU A 22 -10.78 7.92 7.78
C LEU A 22 -10.42 9.16 6.96
N PRO A 23 -11.18 10.27 7.15
CA PRO A 23 -10.88 11.52 6.43
C PRO A 23 -9.60 12.16 6.97
N ARG A 24 -8.48 11.54 6.72
CA ARG A 24 -7.17 12.06 7.09
C ARG A 24 -6.18 11.69 5.99
N PRO A 25 -5.14 12.48 5.83
CA PRO A 25 -4.18 12.21 4.76
C PRO A 25 -3.35 10.97 5.04
N VAL A 26 -2.97 10.30 3.97
CA VAL A 26 -2.01 9.19 4.05
C VAL A 26 -0.66 9.74 4.49
N PHE A 27 -0.29 10.86 3.91
CA PHE A 27 0.99 11.50 4.16
C PHE A 27 0.73 12.88 4.78
N SER A 28 1.15 13.07 6.01
CA SER A 28 0.93 14.33 6.70
C SER A 28 2.21 15.12 6.89
N GLN A 29 3.35 14.52 6.61
CA GLN A 29 4.66 15.16 6.72
C GLN A 29 5.51 14.76 5.52
N PRO A 30 6.46 15.63 5.13
CA PRO A 30 7.34 15.27 4.00
C PRO A 30 8.09 13.97 4.21
N ASP A 31 8.47 13.65 5.44
CA ASP A 31 9.21 12.43 5.72
C ASP A 31 8.38 11.17 5.46
N ASP A 32 7.07 11.30 5.43
CA ASP A 32 6.20 10.15 5.20
C ASP A 32 6.40 9.56 3.81
N TYR A 33 6.66 10.41 2.83
CA TYR A 33 6.90 9.94 1.46
C TYR A 33 8.18 9.12 1.40
N ALA A 34 9.23 9.58 2.05
CA ALA A 34 10.48 8.83 2.10
C ALA A 34 10.30 7.52 2.85
N LEU A 35 9.47 7.52 3.88
CA LEU A 35 9.22 6.32 4.66
C LEU A 35 8.58 5.24 3.81
N ILE A 36 7.50 5.56 3.10
CA ILE A 36 6.83 4.52 2.32
C ILE A 36 7.70 4.08 1.14
N GLU A 37 8.42 5.01 0.53
CA GLU A 37 9.33 4.63 -0.56
C GLU A 37 10.42 3.70 -0.07
N GLY A 38 10.89 3.87 1.14
CA GLY A 38 11.89 2.99 1.72
C GLY A 38 11.38 1.59 2.00
N LEU A 39 10.06 1.43 2.15
CA LEU A 39 9.46 0.13 2.40
C LEU A 39 9.20 -0.67 1.12
N VAL A 40 9.16 0.01 -0.01
CA VAL A 40 8.80 -0.64 -1.27
C VAL A 40 9.78 -1.74 -1.68
N PRO A 41 11.10 -1.55 -1.63
CA PRO A 41 12.02 -2.61 -2.07
C PRO A 41 11.83 -3.92 -1.34
N THR A 42 11.61 -3.86 -0.03
CA THR A 42 11.40 -5.09 0.74
C THR A 42 10.11 -5.77 0.35
N ALA A 43 9.05 -5.00 0.15
CA ALA A 43 7.77 -5.56 -0.27
C ALA A 43 7.87 -6.21 -1.64
N LEU A 44 8.59 -5.58 -2.57
CA LEU A 44 8.80 -6.15 -3.89
C LEU A 44 9.56 -7.46 -3.81
N LYS A 45 10.61 -7.47 -3.01
CA LYS A 45 11.46 -8.65 -2.89
C LYS A 45 10.69 -9.81 -2.28
N ARG A 46 9.89 -9.54 -1.26
CA ARG A 46 9.15 -10.59 -0.57
C ARG A 46 8.06 -11.21 -1.43
N THR A 47 7.54 -10.46 -2.37
CA THR A 47 6.41 -10.94 -3.18
C THR A 47 6.81 -11.26 -4.61
N GLY A 48 8.05 -11.00 -4.99
CA GLY A 48 8.49 -11.23 -6.36
C GLY A 48 7.83 -10.30 -7.35
N SER A 49 7.34 -9.15 -6.88
CA SER A 49 6.65 -8.20 -7.74
C SER A 49 7.61 -7.17 -8.31
N ARG A 50 7.16 -6.51 -9.37
CA ARG A 50 7.91 -5.42 -9.99
C ARG A 50 7.06 -4.17 -10.00
N LEU A 51 7.64 -3.06 -9.58
CA LEU A 51 6.95 -1.77 -9.58
C LEU A 51 7.18 -1.08 -10.92
N LEU A 52 6.10 -0.80 -11.63
CA LEU A 52 6.16 -0.16 -12.93
C LEU A 52 5.92 1.34 -12.85
N GLY A 53 5.19 1.77 -11.83
CA GLY A 53 4.93 3.18 -11.62
C GLY A 53 4.21 3.39 -10.32
N TYR A 54 4.27 4.60 -9.81
CA TYR A 54 3.57 4.91 -8.56
C TYR A 54 3.29 6.40 -8.47
N CYS A 55 2.33 6.72 -7.62
CA CYS A 55 2.03 8.11 -7.30
C CYS A 55 1.54 8.17 -5.85
N TRP A 56 2.26 8.92 -5.05
CA TRP A 56 1.89 9.12 -3.64
C TRP A 56 1.08 10.39 -3.56
N MET A 57 -0.21 10.25 -3.29
CA MET A 57 -1.09 11.39 -3.15
C MET A 57 -1.50 11.53 -1.69
N ALA A 58 -1.89 12.74 -1.30
CA ALA A 58 -2.17 13.02 0.10
C ALA A 58 -3.20 12.07 0.71
N ASP A 59 -4.18 11.66 -0.06
CA ASP A 59 -5.27 10.83 0.44
C ASP A 59 -5.27 9.41 -0.11
N ALA A 60 -4.28 9.05 -0.92
CA ALA A 60 -4.27 7.74 -1.55
C ALA A 60 -2.91 7.40 -2.10
N ILE A 61 -2.66 6.11 -2.25
CA ILE A 61 -1.47 5.65 -2.95
C ILE A 61 -1.91 4.93 -4.22
N HIS A 62 -1.17 5.15 -5.28
CA HIS A 62 -1.44 4.57 -6.59
C HIS A 62 -0.22 3.80 -7.04
N LEU A 63 -0.41 2.57 -7.45
CA LEU A 63 0.69 1.69 -7.84
C LEU A 63 0.33 0.91 -9.08
N ALA A 64 1.28 0.81 -10.00
CA ALA A 64 1.19 -0.11 -11.12
C ALA A 64 2.22 -1.20 -10.87
N LEU A 65 1.76 -2.42 -10.69
CA LEU A 65 2.60 -3.55 -10.31
C LEU A 65 2.45 -4.70 -11.27
N GLN A 66 3.56 -5.35 -11.56
CA GLN A 66 3.54 -6.62 -12.23
C GLN A 66 3.81 -7.69 -11.17
N ILE A 67 2.87 -8.62 -11.03
CA ILE A 67 3.02 -9.70 -10.06
C ILE A 67 3.67 -10.91 -10.71
N ASP A 68 4.27 -11.75 -9.85
CA ASP A 68 4.74 -13.05 -10.29
C ASP A 68 3.67 -14.08 -9.90
N VAL A 69 3.94 -14.96 -8.96
CA VAL A 69 2.93 -15.94 -8.55
C VAL A 69 2.13 -15.48 -7.35
N MET A 70 2.66 -14.54 -6.58
CA MET A 70 2.00 -14.09 -5.37
C MET A 70 0.94 -13.04 -5.69
N PRO A 71 -0.29 -13.17 -5.17
CA PRO A 71 -1.34 -12.20 -5.46
C PRO A 71 -0.97 -10.79 -5.05
N ILE A 72 -1.50 -9.82 -5.77
CA ILE A 72 -1.18 -8.41 -5.54
C ILE A 72 -1.54 -7.96 -4.12
N GLY A 73 -2.55 -8.59 -3.52
CA GLY A 73 -2.94 -8.27 -2.16
C GLY A 73 -1.84 -8.53 -1.14
N ASN A 74 -0.95 -9.48 -1.43
CA ASN A 74 0.18 -9.75 -0.54
C ASN A 74 1.14 -8.58 -0.51
N PHE A 75 1.43 -8.02 -1.69
CA PHE A 75 2.27 -6.83 -1.75
C PHE A 75 1.63 -5.66 -1.02
N MET A 76 0.36 -5.41 -1.30
CA MET A 76 -0.34 -4.28 -0.72
C MET A 76 -0.42 -4.41 0.80
N ARG A 77 -0.71 -5.60 1.29
CA ARG A 77 -0.78 -5.83 2.74
C ARG A 77 0.57 -5.58 3.39
N HIS A 78 1.63 -6.09 2.77
CA HIS A 78 2.96 -5.89 3.33
C HIS A 78 3.32 -4.41 3.40
N LEU A 79 3.12 -3.71 2.28
CA LEU A 79 3.48 -2.29 2.21
C LEU A 79 2.65 -1.45 3.18
N THR A 80 1.33 -1.59 3.13
CA THR A 80 0.46 -0.73 3.93
C THR A 80 0.54 -1.05 5.41
N SER A 81 0.71 -2.33 5.78
CA SER A 81 0.85 -2.70 7.17
C SER A 81 2.11 -2.11 7.79
N HIS A 82 3.22 -2.22 7.08
CA HIS A 82 4.47 -1.69 7.61
C HIS A 82 4.45 -0.17 7.69
N TYR A 83 3.87 0.48 6.68
CA TYR A 83 3.75 1.92 6.72
C TYR A 83 2.89 2.36 7.89
N ALA A 84 1.74 1.73 8.08
CA ALA A 84 0.84 2.09 9.17
C ALA A 84 1.51 1.87 10.53
N GLN A 85 2.28 0.79 10.68
CA GLN A 85 2.99 0.54 11.92
C GLN A 85 4.00 1.63 12.23
N HIS A 86 4.76 2.04 11.22
CA HIS A 86 5.75 3.10 11.44
C HIS A 86 5.11 4.42 11.81
N VAL A 87 4.03 4.79 11.12
CA VAL A 87 3.31 6.02 11.40
C VAL A 87 2.68 5.95 12.79
N HIS A 88 2.12 4.81 13.13
CA HIS A 88 1.43 4.62 14.41
C HIS A 88 2.38 4.74 15.60
N ARG A 89 3.65 4.43 15.41
CA ARG A 89 4.63 4.53 16.48
C ARG A 89 5.02 5.95 16.81
N GLN A 90 4.67 6.90 15.97
CA GLN A 90 5.04 8.30 16.21
C GLN A 90 4.06 8.89 17.22
N PRO A 91 4.58 9.39 18.35
CA PRO A 91 3.72 9.76 19.48
C PRO A 91 2.67 10.83 19.16
N LYS A 92 2.95 11.68 18.20
CA LYS A 92 2.06 12.81 17.92
C LYS A 92 0.98 12.49 16.89
N ARG A 93 0.98 11.30 16.37
CA ARG A 93 0.05 10.98 15.28
C ARG A 93 -1.33 10.59 15.77
N GLY A 94 -1.39 9.80 16.83
CA GLY A 94 -2.67 9.37 17.36
C GLY A 94 -3.50 8.60 16.35
N ILE A 95 -2.87 7.90 15.44
CA ILE A 95 -3.56 7.18 14.40
C ILE A 95 -4.02 5.84 14.92
N GLY A 96 -5.28 5.52 14.68
CA GLY A 96 -5.82 4.24 15.08
C GLY A 96 -5.33 3.10 14.21
N SER A 97 -5.73 1.88 14.56
CA SER A 97 -5.28 0.68 13.89
C SER A 97 -5.76 0.59 12.45
N ALA A 98 -6.83 1.27 12.11
CA ALA A 98 -7.43 1.19 10.78
C ALA A 98 -7.02 2.36 9.90
N PHE A 99 -5.72 2.58 9.77
CA PHE A 99 -5.21 3.70 9.00
C PHE A 99 -5.63 3.62 7.53
N PHE A 100 -5.46 2.46 6.92
CA PHE A 100 -5.87 2.25 5.53
C PHE A 100 -7.20 1.52 5.48
N ARG A 101 -7.97 1.84 4.44
CA ARG A 101 -9.22 1.13 4.21
C ARG A 101 -8.92 -0.33 3.89
N ALA A 102 -9.76 -1.19 4.39
CA ALA A 102 -9.69 -2.61 4.11
C ALA A 102 -10.31 -2.84 2.74
N ARG A 103 -9.69 -2.49 1.75
CA ARG A 103 -10.16 -2.62 0.40
C ARG A 103 -10.99 -1.56 -0.09
#